data_9e6c5793b702232b5c2ecd21c0745ef8
#
_entry.id   9e6c5793b702232b5c2ecd21c0745ef8
#
_cell.length_a   1.000
_cell.length_b   1.000
_cell.length_c   1.000
_cell.angle_alpha   90.00
_cell.angle_beta   90.00
_cell.angle_gamma   90.00
#
_symmetry.space_group_name_H-M   'P 1'
#
loop_
_entity.id
_entity.type
_entity.pdbx_description
1 polymer ?
#
loop_
_entity_poly.entity_id
_entity_poly.type
_entity_poly.pdbx_seq_one_letter_code
_entity_poly.pdbx_strand_id
1 'polypeptide(L)'
;MPEKKAVTYLNKSSPPHIVTLVSLAGMSALAMNIFLPSLPGMTEYFGTTYTVMNLSISMYLAVTALLQIFIGPISDKVGRRPVVLTSFFIFFVATIGCLLSKSIELFLFFRMLQAVIVTGMVLSRAIVRDTVGSEKAASMIGYVTMGMAIVPMFAPAIGGLLNDLFGWKANFSMLLLICLIITIFAYFDLGETNKNTSRSISQQIREYPELFGSKRFWAYCFTTVFASGSFFAYIGGAPFISTNSFNLSSSEFGIYFGLTTLGYVSGSFISGKYSEKFGIQFMLLYGSWITVIGLLAALIIFLAGYEHPIIFFGCMIWAGIGNGMVLPNANAGLLSVRPSLAGSASGIGGAIMLGFGALFAYLAGFISTVNSGAYPLILLMVFTSIMGVLVVKYIIFLEQRISN
;
A
#
# COMPACT_ATOMS: atom_id res chain seq x y z
N MET A 1 -10.60 -20.60 32.21
CA MET A 1 -10.09 -19.63 31.22
C MET A 1 -8.59 -19.50 31.50
N PRO A 2 -7.70 -19.72 30.53
CA PRO A 2 -6.27 -19.49 30.78
C PRO A 2 -6.08 -18.00 31.10
N GLU A 3 -5.33 -17.71 32.18
CA GLU A 3 -4.96 -16.36 32.56
C GLU A 3 -4.38 -15.61 31.38
N LYS A 4 -4.99 -14.46 31.03
CA LYS A 4 -4.46 -13.56 29.98
C LYS A 4 -3.13 -13.00 30.50
N LYS A 5 -2.00 -13.53 30.00
CA LYS A 5 -0.68 -12.96 30.31
C LYS A 5 -0.69 -11.47 29.98
N ALA A 6 -0.33 -10.65 30.97
CA ALA A 6 -0.14 -9.23 30.78
C ALA A 6 0.93 -8.99 29.70
N VAL A 7 0.70 -8.01 28.82
CA VAL A 7 1.69 -7.63 27.79
C VAL A 7 2.88 -6.97 28.49
N THR A 8 4.04 -7.60 28.38
CA THR A 8 5.30 -7.05 28.91
C THR A 8 6.22 -6.77 27.73
N TYR A 9 6.60 -5.52 27.52
CA TYR A 9 7.43 -5.12 26.41
C TYR A 9 8.81 -5.80 26.45
N LEU A 10 9.35 -6.19 25.30
CA LEU A 10 10.60 -6.92 25.13
C LEU A 10 10.65 -8.29 25.82
N ASN A 11 9.52 -8.97 25.94
CA ASN A 11 9.41 -10.29 26.54
C ASN A 11 8.73 -11.30 25.61
N LYS A 12 9.49 -12.20 24.99
CA LYS A 12 9.01 -13.26 24.06
C LYS A 12 7.94 -14.19 24.65
N SER A 13 7.83 -14.26 25.99
CA SER A 13 6.86 -15.12 26.68
C SER A 13 5.49 -14.46 26.85
N SER A 14 5.37 -13.17 26.55
CA SER A 14 4.13 -12.39 26.52
C SER A 14 3.66 -12.15 25.06
N PRO A 15 2.37 -11.76 24.87
CA PRO A 15 1.94 -11.25 23.57
C PRO A 15 2.81 -10.04 23.15
N PRO A 16 3.15 -9.91 21.85
CA PRO A 16 3.99 -8.80 21.39
C PRO A 16 3.30 -7.46 21.60
N HIS A 17 4.09 -6.44 21.87
CA HIS A 17 3.59 -5.09 22.08
C HIS A 17 3.08 -4.49 20.77
N ILE A 18 2.03 -3.66 20.86
CA ILE A 18 1.40 -3.03 19.68
C ILE A 18 2.39 -2.19 18.87
N VAL A 19 3.33 -1.51 19.51
CA VAL A 19 4.38 -0.71 18.84
C VAL A 19 5.23 -1.59 17.92
N THR A 20 5.61 -2.79 18.35
CA THR A 20 6.36 -3.74 17.53
C THR A 20 5.57 -4.11 16.28
N LEU A 21 4.27 -4.41 16.42
CA LEU A 21 3.41 -4.79 15.29
C LEU A 21 3.18 -3.62 14.33
N VAL A 22 2.98 -2.40 14.84
CA VAL A 22 2.87 -1.18 14.04
C VAL A 22 4.18 -0.92 13.28
N SER A 23 5.33 -1.08 13.93
CA SER A 23 6.64 -0.87 13.32
C SER A 23 6.92 -1.89 12.22
N LEU A 24 6.60 -3.18 12.44
CA LEU A 24 6.72 -4.23 11.43
C LEU A 24 5.88 -3.93 10.18
N ALA A 25 4.64 -3.51 10.37
CA ALA A 25 3.75 -3.17 9.27
C ALA A 25 4.16 -1.85 8.58
N GLY A 26 4.54 -0.84 9.36
CA GLY A 26 4.97 0.48 8.88
C GLY A 26 6.23 0.42 8.04
N MET A 27 7.15 -0.53 8.31
CA MET A 27 8.37 -0.70 7.52
C MET A 27 8.08 -0.99 6.05
N SER A 28 7.02 -1.76 5.74
CA SER A 28 6.60 -2.03 4.36
C SER A 28 6.16 -0.74 3.64
N ALA A 29 5.41 0.11 4.32
CA ALA A 29 4.96 1.40 3.78
C ALA A 29 6.14 2.38 3.62
N LEU A 30 7.08 2.38 4.58
CA LEU A 30 8.27 3.23 4.54
C LEU A 30 9.16 2.85 3.34
N ALA A 31 9.46 1.56 3.17
CA ALA A 31 10.29 1.05 2.08
C ALA A 31 9.73 1.38 0.69
N MET A 32 8.41 1.52 0.57
CA MET A 32 7.74 1.87 -0.69
C MET A 32 7.81 3.38 -0.98
N ASN A 33 7.74 4.24 0.04
CA ASN A 33 7.45 5.66 -0.16
C ASN A 33 8.66 6.58 0.01
N ILE A 34 9.65 6.22 0.86
CA ILE A 34 10.73 7.15 1.25
C ILE A 34 11.63 7.56 0.09
N PHE A 35 11.86 6.70 -0.88
CA PHE A 35 12.80 6.94 -1.98
C PHE A 35 12.14 7.57 -3.23
N LEU A 36 10.80 7.72 -3.24
CA LEU A 36 10.06 8.26 -4.40
C LEU A 36 10.61 9.62 -4.87
N PRO A 37 10.94 10.57 -3.98
CA PRO A 37 11.50 11.86 -4.40
C PRO A 37 12.88 11.73 -5.07
N SER A 38 13.59 10.63 -4.86
CA SER A 38 14.94 10.41 -5.40
C SER A 38 14.96 9.79 -6.80
N LEU A 39 13.80 9.31 -7.30
CA LEU A 39 13.74 8.57 -8.56
C LEU A 39 14.33 9.32 -9.75
N PRO A 40 14.06 10.63 -9.96
CA PRO A 40 14.66 11.36 -11.07
C PRO A 40 16.21 11.40 -10.98
N GLY A 41 16.75 11.75 -9.81
CA GLY A 41 18.21 11.76 -9.60
C GLY A 41 18.84 10.36 -9.67
N MET A 42 18.13 9.31 -9.26
CA MET A 42 18.59 7.93 -9.46
C MET A 42 18.60 7.54 -10.93
N THR A 43 17.66 8.05 -11.74
CA THR A 43 17.65 7.83 -13.20
C THR A 43 18.94 8.34 -13.84
N GLU A 44 19.35 9.54 -13.45
CA GLU A 44 20.62 10.14 -13.90
C GLU A 44 21.85 9.36 -13.38
N TYR A 45 21.85 9.02 -12.09
CA TYR A 45 22.96 8.28 -11.46
C TYR A 45 23.25 6.94 -12.16
N PHE A 46 22.19 6.19 -12.53
CA PHE A 46 22.34 4.90 -13.20
C PHE A 46 22.43 5.01 -14.74
N GLY A 47 22.36 6.23 -15.31
CA GLY A 47 22.42 6.44 -16.76
C GLY A 47 21.30 5.72 -17.52
N THR A 48 20.09 5.69 -16.97
CA THR A 48 18.94 4.95 -17.51
C THR A 48 17.76 5.85 -17.85
N THR A 49 16.67 5.28 -18.37
CA THR A 49 15.42 6.02 -18.60
C THR A 49 14.52 5.98 -17.37
N TYR A 50 13.64 6.99 -17.23
CA TYR A 50 12.67 6.98 -16.13
C TYR A 50 11.76 5.75 -16.16
N THR A 51 11.39 5.26 -17.36
CA THR A 51 10.59 4.03 -17.51
C THR A 51 11.27 2.82 -16.87
N VAL A 52 12.58 2.66 -17.07
CA VAL A 52 13.36 1.57 -16.44
C VAL A 52 13.50 1.80 -14.95
N MET A 53 13.80 3.03 -14.50
CA MET A 53 13.88 3.35 -13.08
C MET A 53 12.54 3.10 -12.36
N ASN A 54 11.42 3.39 -13.00
CA ASN A 54 10.07 3.16 -12.45
C ASN A 54 9.75 1.67 -12.23
N LEU A 55 10.51 0.73 -12.84
CA LEU A 55 10.44 -0.69 -12.50
C LEU A 55 10.78 -0.95 -11.02
N SER A 56 11.54 -0.07 -10.38
CA SER A 56 11.80 -0.12 -8.93
C SER A 56 10.54 0.03 -8.06
N ILE A 57 9.46 0.58 -8.62
CA ILE A 57 8.14 0.64 -8.00
C ILE A 57 7.27 -0.50 -8.53
N SER A 58 7.09 -0.58 -9.85
CA SER A 58 6.11 -1.49 -10.45
C SER A 58 6.46 -2.96 -10.24
N MET A 59 7.71 -3.37 -10.46
CA MET A 59 8.16 -4.74 -10.19
C MET A 59 8.15 -5.06 -8.68
N TYR A 60 8.54 -4.10 -7.84
CA TYR A 60 8.43 -4.25 -6.39
C TYR A 60 6.97 -4.53 -5.96
N LEU A 61 6.00 -3.78 -6.49
CA LEU A 61 4.58 -4.01 -6.23
C LEU A 61 4.11 -5.38 -6.75
N ALA A 62 4.54 -5.78 -7.95
CA ALA A 62 4.19 -7.08 -8.53
C ALA A 62 4.73 -8.24 -7.68
N VAL A 63 6.00 -8.17 -7.25
CA VAL A 63 6.59 -9.18 -6.36
C VAL A 63 5.89 -9.15 -4.99
N THR A 64 5.57 -7.98 -4.46
CA THR A 64 4.80 -7.83 -3.21
C THR A 64 3.44 -8.51 -3.32
N ALA A 65 2.72 -8.33 -4.44
CA ALA A 65 1.44 -8.98 -4.70
C ALA A 65 1.54 -10.51 -4.68
N LEU A 66 2.57 -11.05 -5.32
CA LEU A 66 2.82 -12.50 -5.33
C LEU A 66 3.16 -13.01 -3.92
N LEU A 67 4.08 -12.36 -3.23
CA LEU A 67 4.51 -12.77 -1.88
C LEU A 67 3.35 -12.73 -0.88
N GLN A 68 2.45 -11.75 -0.99
CA GLN A 68 1.30 -11.62 -0.10
C GLN A 68 0.39 -12.86 -0.09
N ILE A 69 0.30 -13.58 -1.22
CA ILE A 69 -0.49 -14.81 -1.33
C ILE A 69 0.15 -15.95 -0.52
N PHE A 70 1.49 -16.03 -0.51
CA PHE A 70 2.22 -17.17 0.04
C PHE A 70 2.65 -16.98 1.50
N ILE A 71 2.86 -15.74 1.96
CA ILE A 71 3.38 -15.43 3.30
C ILE A 71 2.47 -16.01 4.40
N GLY A 72 1.15 -15.86 4.27
CA GLY A 72 0.19 -16.42 5.22
C GLY A 72 0.39 -17.93 5.41
N PRO A 73 0.17 -18.74 4.35
CA PRO A 73 0.36 -20.18 4.37
C PRO A 73 1.75 -20.64 4.82
N ILE A 74 2.81 -19.96 4.39
CA ILE A 74 4.18 -20.28 4.82
C ILE A 74 4.32 -20.09 6.33
N SER A 75 3.83 -18.97 6.86
CA SER A 75 3.93 -18.67 8.28
C SER A 75 3.02 -19.52 9.15
N ASP A 76 1.93 -20.05 8.59
CA ASP A 76 1.09 -21.03 9.27
C ASP A 76 1.83 -22.38 9.47
N LYS A 77 2.72 -22.75 8.55
CA LYS A 77 3.50 -23.99 8.60
C LYS A 77 4.81 -23.86 9.38
N VAL A 78 5.54 -22.76 9.17
CA VAL A 78 6.91 -22.57 9.70
C VAL A 78 6.90 -21.84 11.05
N GLY A 79 5.85 -21.08 11.32
CA GLY A 79 5.72 -20.20 12.48
C GLY A 79 5.79 -18.72 12.07
N ARG A 80 5.16 -17.85 12.86
CA ARG A 80 5.12 -16.39 12.61
C ARG A 80 6.49 -15.76 12.80
N ARG A 81 7.11 -16.06 13.94
CA ARG A 81 8.38 -15.46 14.36
C ARG A 81 9.52 -15.73 13.37
N PRO A 82 9.84 -16.98 12.97
CA PRO A 82 10.94 -17.24 12.07
C PRO A 82 10.72 -16.58 10.69
N VAL A 83 9.48 -16.55 10.18
CA VAL A 83 9.16 -15.94 8.89
C VAL A 83 9.37 -14.42 8.94
N VAL A 84 8.93 -13.74 10.00
CA VAL A 84 9.19 -12.29 10.19
C VAL A 84 10.69 -12.01 10.25
N LEU A 85 11.42 -12.69 11.13
CA LEU A 85 12.85 -12.40 11.32
C LEU A 85 13.68 -12.70 10.06
N THR A 86 13.40 -13.80 9.36
CA THR A 86 14.08 -14.14 8.09
C THR A 86 13.76 -13.10 7.01
N SER A 87 12.52 -12.64 6.90
CA SER A 87 12.12 -11.63 5.93
C SER A 87 12.80 -10.28 6.18
N PHE A 88 12.92 -9.87 7.43
CA PHE A 88 13.62 -8.64 7.81
C PHE A 88 15.14 -8.76 7.58
N PHE A 89 15.72 -9.94 7.82
CA PHE A 89 17.13 -10.20 7.48
C PHE A 89 17.37 -10.15 5.97
N ILE A 90 16.51 -10.77 5.16
CA ILE A 90 16.61 -10.68 3.69
C ILE A 90 16.48 -9.23 3.23
N PHE A 91 15.53 -8.48 3.78
CA PHE A 91 15.36 -7.05 3.48
C PHE A 91 16.61 -6.24 3.83
N PHE A 92 17.22 -6.51 4.98
CA PHE A 92 18.45 -5.86 5.43
C PHE A 92 19.59 -6.10 4.43
N VAL A 93 19.84 -7.35 4.04
CA VAL A 93 20.88 -7.72 3.06
C VAL A 93 20.57 -7.10 1.69
N ALA A 94 19.29 -7.14 1.25
CA ALA A 94 18.89 -6.55 -0.01
C ALA A 94 19.07 -5.02 -0.02
N THR A 95 18.86 -4.36 1.12
CA THR A 95 19.08 -2.91 1.25
C THR A 95 20.56 -2.56 1.13
N ILE A 96 21.45 -3.36 1.71
CA ILE A 96 22.91 -3.23 1.49
C ILE A 96 23.22 -3.42 -0.01
N GLY A 97 22.62 -4.42 -0.65
CA GLY A 97 22.76 -4.66 -2.08
C GLY A 97 22.34 -3.45 -2.92
N CYS A 98 21.20 -2.80 -2.60
CA CYS A 98 20.78 -1.56 -3.26
C CYS A 98 21.81 -0.43 -3.11
N LEU A 99 22.38 -0.25 -1.91
CA LEU A 99 23.39 0.79 -1.62
C LEU A 99 24.70 0.58 -2.39
N LEU A 100 25.10 -0.67 -2.59
CA LEU A 100 26.35 -1.04 -3.26
C LEU A 100 26.19 -1.21 -4.78
N SER A 101 24.96 -1.18 -5.30
CA SER A 101 24.68 -1.36 -6.72
C SER A 101 25.30 -0.24 -7.56
N LYS A 102 25.99 -0.64 -8.62
CA LYS A 102 26.61 0.25 -9.62
C LYS A 102 25.86 0.22 -10.96
N SER A 103 25.02 -0.78 -11.20
CA SER A 103 24.19 -0.89 -12.39
C SER A 103 22.70 -0.95 -12.02
N ILE A 104 21.83 -0.55 -12.95
CA ILE A 104 20.38 -0.52 -12.74
C ILE A 104 19.82 -1.94 -12.56
N GLU A 105 20.37 -2.94 -13.28
CA GLU A 105 19.92 -4.33 -13.19
C GLU A 105 20.13 -4.90 -11.78
N LEU A 106 21.33 -4.66 -11.22
CA LEU A 106 21.69 -5.11 -9.89
C LEU A 106 20.84 -4.40 -8.83
N PHE A 107 20.60 -3.09 -9.00
CA PHE A 107 19.72 -2.32 -8.14
C PHE A 107 18.28 -2.87 -8.17
N LEU A 108 17.72 -3.11 -9.36
CA LEU A 108 16.38 -3.66 -9.52
C LEU A 108 16.26 -5.07 -8.93
N PHE A 109 17.28 -5.91 -9.09
CA PHE A 109 17.31 -7.24 -8.48
C PHE A 109 17.19 -7.16 -6.95
N PHE A 110 18.03 -6.34 -6.30
CA PHE A 110 17.95 -6.18 -4.85
C PHE A 110 16.65 -5.48 -4.41
N ARG A 111 16.16 -4.56 -5.25
CA ARG A 111 14.86 -3.91 -4.99
C ARG A 111 13.70 -4.90 -4.99
N MET A 112 13.70 -5.89 -5.90
CA MET A 112 12.71 -6.98 -5.88
C MET A 112 12.84 -7.86 -4.63
N LEU A 113 14.07 -8.16 -4.18
CA LEU A 113 14.27 -8.89 -2.93
C LEU A 113 13.76 -8.13 -1.71
N GLN A 114 13.81 -6.79 -1.72
CA GLN A 114 13.23 -5.97 -0.65
C GLN A 114 11.72 -6.15 -0.51
N ALA A 115 11.00 -6.63 -1.54
CA ALA A 115 9.56 -6.84 -1.48
C ALA A 115 9.15 -7.84 -0.37
N VAL A 116 10.06 -8.68 0.10
CA VAL A 116 9.82 -9.61 1.20
C VAL A 116 9.37 -8.92 2.49
N ILE A 117 9.64 -7.60 2.63
CA ILE A 117 9.24 -6.80 3.80
C ILE A 117 7.71 -6.71 3.98
N VAL A 118 6.93 -7.03 2.93
CA VAL A 118 5.46 -7.13 3.02
C VAL A 118 5.00 -8.14 4.09
N THR A 119 5.88 -9.05 4.47
CA THR A 119 5.70 -9.98 5.60
C THR A 119 5.30 -9.24 6.87
N GLY A 120 5.93 -8.10 7.16
CA GLY A 120 5.60 -7.27 8.31
C GLY A 120 4.14 -6.80 8.29
N MET A 121 3.64 -6.37 7.14
CA MET A 121 2.24 -5.95 6.97
C MET A 121 1.25 -7.11 7.11
N VAL A 122 1.54 -8.25 6.49
CA VAL A 122 0.64 -9.41 6.48
C VAL A 122 0.60 -10.07 7.85
N LEU A 123 1.77 -10.33 8.44
CA LEU A 123 1.85 -11.09 9.68
C LEU A 123 1.52 -10.30 10.93
N SER A 124 1.72 -8.98 10.98
CA SER A 124 1.26 -8.20 12.14
C SER A 124 -0.24 -8.34 12.37
N ARG A 125 -1.06 -8.37 11.32
CA ARG A 125 -2.51 -8.62 11.44
C ARG A 125 -2.83 -10.06 11.86
N ALA A 126 -2.07 -11.04 11.38
CA ALA A 126 -2.22 -12.44 11.77
C ALA A 126 -1.83 -12.64 13.24
N ILE A 127 -0.71 -12.06 13.68
CA ILE A 127 -0.22 -12.13 15.06
C ILE A 127 -1.24 -11.51 16.02
N VAL A 128 -1.87 -10.38 15.66
CA VAL A 128 -2.96 -9.79 16.47
C VAL A 128 -4.08 -10.82 16.65
N ARG A 129 -4.53 -11.46 15.58
CA ARG A 129 -5.61 -12.49 15.66
C ARG A 129 -5.22 -13.72 16.48
N ASP A 130 -3.94 -14.10 16.46
CA ASP A 130 -3.42 -15.23 17.21
C ASP A 130 -3.33 -14.94 18.72
N THR A 131 -3.20 -13.66 19.12
CA THR A 131 -2.88 -13.25 20.50
C THR A 131 -4.03 -12.70 21.31
N VAL A 132 -5.06 -12.12 20.65
CA VAL A 132 -6.19 -11.49 21.34
C VAL A 132 -7.53 -12.01 20.84
N GLY A 133 -8.58 -11.90 21.67
CA GLY A 133 -9.95 -12.27 21.27
C GLY A 133 -10.51 -11.34 20.17
N SER A 134 -11.54 -11.81 19.45
CA SER A 134 -12.10 -11.16 18.27
C SER A 134 -12.44 -9.68 18.41
N GLU A 135 -13.02 -9.29 19.56
CA GLU A 135 -13.39 -7.87 19.82
C GLU A 135 -12.16 -6.95 19.92
N LYS A 136 -11.12 -7.39 20.64
CA LYS A 136 -9.88 -6.62 20.77
C LYS A 136 -9.02 -6.67 19.51
N ALA A 137 -9.11 -7.76 18.72
CA ALA A 137 -8.37 -7.92 17.49
C ALA A 137 -8.75 -6.83 16.48
N ALA A 138 -10.03 -6.50 16.33
CA ALA A 138 -10.48 -5.44 15.42
C ALA A 138 -9.86 -4.08 15.78
N SER A 139 -9.85 -3.71 17.07
CA SER A 139 -9.23 -2.46 17.53
C SER A 139 -7.72 -2.45 17.30
N MET A 140 -7.01 -3.51 17.63
CA MET A 140 -5.55 -3.59 17.45
C MET A 140 -5.16 -3.59 15.97
N ILE A 141 -5.89 -4.29 15.10
CA ILE A 141 -5.68 -4.22 13.64
C ILE A 141 -5.93 -2.79 13.14
N GLY A 142 -6.89 -2.07 13.72
CA GLY A 142 -7.13 -0.66 13.46
C GLY A 142 -5.89 0.21 13.73
N TYR A 143 -5.25 0.04 14.88
CA TYR A 143 -4.01 0.76 15.22
C TYR A 143 -2.85 0.40 14.30
N VAL A 144 -2.67 -0.89 13.94
CA VAL A 144 -1.66 -1.31 12.97
C VAL A 144 -1.89 -0.66 11.61
N THR A 145 -3.13 -0.64 11.14
CA THR A 145 -3.50 -0.03 9.85
C THR A 145 -3.32 1.50 9.87
N MET A 146 -3.67 2.15 10.99
CA MET A 146 -3.47 3.59 11.18
C MET A 146 -1.97 3.94 11.14
N GLY A 147 -1.12 3.17 11.82
CA GLY A 147 0.33 3.36 11.77
C GLY A 147 0.88 3.25 10.36
N MET A 148 0.39 2.27 9.56
CA MET A 148 0.76 2.16 8.14
C MET A 148 0.30 3.35 7.30
N ALA A 149 -0.87 3.91 7.59
CA ALA A 149 -1.41 5.05 6.84
C ALA A 149 -0.67 6.36 7.10
N ILE A 150 -0.10 6.52 8.29
CA ILE A 150 0.69 7.70 8.67
C ILE A 150 2.04 7.75 7.94
N VAL A 151 2.66 6.60 7.70
CA VAL A 151 4.00 6.53 7.09
C VAL A 151 4.08 7.21 5.71
N PRO A 152 3.17 6.97 4.75
CA PRO A 152 3.21 7.65 3.45
C PRO A 152 3.05 9.17 3.53
N MET A 153 2.54 9.69 4.64
CA MET A 153 2.41 11.15 4.85
C MET A 153 3.78 11.81 5.06
N PHE A 154 4.65 11.18 5.84
CA PHE A 154 5.93 11.76 6.23
C PHE A 154 7.12 11.19 5.46
N ALA A 155 7.02 9.94 4.98
CA ALA A 155 8.14 9.26 4.34
C ALA A 155 8.68 10.00 3.11
N PRO A 156 7.86 10.49 2.15
CA PRO A 156 8.38 11.23 1.01
C PRO A 156 8.99 12.59 1.40
N ALA A 157 8.42 13.28 2.40
CA ALA A 157 8.98 14.55 2.87
C ALA A 157 10.37 14.36 3.51
N ILE A 158 10.50 13.35 4.38
CA ILE A 158 11.78 12.98 4.99
C ILE A 158 12.75 12.50 3.90
N GLY A 159 12.28 11.66 2.96
CA GLY A 159 13.07 11.13 1.87
C GLY A 159 13.56 12.20 0.90
N GLY A 160 12.74 13.20 0.62
CA GLY A 160 13.11 14.36 -0.18
C GLY A 160 14.20 15.17 0.47
N LEU A 161 14.04 15.50 1.77
CA LEU A 161 15.05 16.22 2.54
C LEU A 161 16.40 15.46 2.59
N LEU A 162 16.35 14.15 2.85
CA LEU A 162 17.56 13.32 2.85
C LEU A 162 18.23 13.30 1.46
N ASN A 163 17.43 13.26 0.40
CA ASN A 163 17.95 13.27 -0.96
C ASN A 163 18.63 14.59 -1.31
N ASP A 164 18.02 15.73 -0.95
CA ASP A 164 18.58 17.04 -1.26
C ASP A 164 19.87 17.32 -0.45
N LEU A 165 19.97 16.81 0.78
CA LEU A 165 21.14 17.02 1.64
C LEU A 165 22.28 16.03 1.40
N PHE A 166 21.96 14.75 1.16
CA PHE A 166 22.93 13.66 1.19
C PHE A 166 22.84 12.73 -0.02
N GLY A 167 21.92 13.01 -0.97
CA GLY A 167 21.67 12.17 -2.14
C GLY A 167 20.83 10.93 -1.82
N TRP A 168 20.41 10.22 -2.87
CA TRP A 168 19.48 9.11 -2.83
C TRP A 168 19.89 7.94 -1.89
N LYS A 169 21.18 7.73 -1.73
CA LYS A 169 21.72 6.66 -0.85
C LYS A 169 21.34 6.86 0.61
N ALA A 170 21.12 8.09 1.05
CA ALA A 170 20.70 8.40 2.43
C ALA A 170 19.35 7.76 2.75
N ASN A 171 18.42 7.69 1.79
CA ASN A 171 17.12 7.03 1.97
C ASN A 171 17.26 5.53 2.24
N PHE A 172 18.14 4.85 1.50
CA PHE A 172 18.41 3.43 1.72
C PHE A 172 19.20 3.18 3.01
N SER A 173 20.11 4.09 3.37
CA SER A 173 20.84 4.03 4.66
C SER A 173 19.89 4.20 5.85
N MET A 174 18.91 5.11 5.75
CA MET A 174 17.85 5.26 6.76
C MET A 174 16.96 4.01 6.83
N LEU A 175 16.58 3.41 5.70
CA LEU A 175 15.84 2.13 5.67
C LEU A 175 16.63 1.02 6.36
N LEU A 176 17.94 0.94 6.14
CA LEU A 176 18.83 -0.04 6.76
C LEU A 176 18.85 0.12 8.29
N LEU A 177 19.03 1.34 8.76
CA LEU A 177 19.06 1.66 10.19
C LEU A 177 17.73 1.32 10.87
N ILE A 178 16.62 1.76 10.30
CA ILE A 178 15.28 1.51 10.85
C ILE A 178 14.97 0.01 10.84
N CYS A 179 15.31 -0.71 9.74
CA CYS A 179 15.16 -2.16 9.67
C CYS A 179 15.93 -2.86 10.78
N LEU A 180 17.18 -2.47 11.03
CA LEU A 180 18.00 -3.03 12.10
C LEU A 180 17.34 -2.83 13.47
N ILE A 181 16.89 -1.60 13.77
CA ILE A 181 16.22 -1.26 15.03
C ILE A 181 14.95 -2.09 15.20
N ILE A 182 14.09 -2.16 14.18
CA ILE A 182 12.84 -2.95 14.24
C ILE A 182 13.15 -4.44 14.40
N THR A 183 14.18 -4.95 13.72
CA THR A 183 14.57 -6.36 13.82
C THR A 183 15.04 -6.70 15.23
N ILE A 184 15.82 -5.83 15.88
CA ILE A 184 16.26 -5.99 17.26
C ILE A 184 15.04 -6.01 18.20
N PHE A 185 14.12 -5.05 18.08
CA PHE A 185 12.90 -5.03 18.90
C PHE A 185 12.05 -6.28 18.66
N ALA A 186 11.82 -6.67 17.41
CA ALA A 186 11.08 -7.88 17.09
C ALA A 186 11.75 -9.14 17.63
N TYR A 187 13.08 -9.22 17.61
CA TYR A 187 13.82 -10.36 18.15
C TYR A 187 13.57 -10.56 19.64
N PHE A 188 13.48 -9.48 20.44
CA PHE A 188 13.26 -9.56 21.88
C PHE A 188 11.78 -9.59 22.28
N ASP A 189 10.90 -8.96 21.50
CA ASP A 189 9.47 -8.80 21.84
C ASP A 189 8.57 -9.87 21.21
N LEU A 190 8.88 -10.30 19.97
CA LEU A 190 8.04 -11.25 19.24
C LEU A 190 8.37 -12.69 19.67
N GLY A 191 7.45 -13.32 20.41
CA GLY A 191 7.42 -14.78 20.62
C GLY A 191 6.77 -15.51 19.44
N GLU A 192 6.78 -16.86 19.46
CA GLU A 192 5.98 -17.63 18.51
C GLU A 192 4.50 -17.59 18.94
N THR A 193 3.65 -17.12 18.02
CA THR A 193 2.21 -16.93 18.30
C THR A 193 1.34 -17.97 17.64
N ASN A 194 1.85 -18.67 16.62
CA ASN A 194 1.12 -19.74 15.98
C ASN A 194 1.16 -21.05 16.78
N LYS A 195 0.04 -21.37 17.43
CA LYS A 195 -0.14 -22.62 18.19
C LYS A 195 -0.70 -23.76 17.36
N ASN A 196 -1.26 -23.46 16.18
CA ASN A 196 -1.97 -24.43 15.32
C ASN A 196 -1.31 -24.53 13.94
N THR A 197 -0.34 -25.39 13.80
CA THR A 197 0.36 -25.66 12.51
C THR A 197 -0.43 -26.58 11.55
N SER A 198 -1.72 -26.79 11.79
CA SER A 198 -2.49 -27.88 11.16
C SER A 198 -3.23 -27.53 9.88
N ARG A 199 -3.35 -26.28 9.46
CA ARG A 199 -4.01 -25.96 8.18
C ARG A 199 -3.05 -26.16 7.02
N SER A 200 -3.37 -27.14 6.17
CA SER A 200 -2.62 -27.44 4.95
C SER A 200 -2.83 -26.33 3.91
N ILE A 201 -1.74 -25.89 3.26
CA ILE A 201 -1.78 -24.98 2.10
C ILE A 201 -2.75 -25.49 1.02
N SER A 202 -2.81 -26.84 0.84
CA SER A 202 -3.71 -27.45 -0.13
C SER A 202 -5.20 -27.26 0.21
N GLN A 203 -5.55 -27.17 1.50
CA GLN A 203 -6.92 -26.89 1.91
C GLN A 203 -7.32 -25.45 1.58
N GLN A 204 -6.44 -24.47 1.81
CA GLN A 204 -6.70 -23.09 1.46
C GLN A 204 -6.85 -22.91 -0.06
N ILE A 205 -6.00 -23.55 -0.87
CA ILE A 205 -6.09 -23.48 -2.34
C ILE A 205 -7.40 -24.11 -2.86
N ARG A 206 -7.91 -25.14 -2.22
CA ARG A 206 -9.20 -25.76 -2.60
C ARG A 206 -10.41 -24.85 -2.37
N GLU A 207 -10.30 -23.87 -1.51
CA GLU A 207 -11.35 -22.89 -1.23
C GLU A 207 -11.39 -21.74 -2.26
N TYR A 208 -10.30 -21.51 -3.01
CA TYR A 208 -10.19 -20.40 -3.99
C TYR A 208 -11.22 -20.45 -5.12
N PRO A 209 -11.55 -21.62 -5.72
CA PRO A 209 -12.57 -21.68 -6.77
C PRO A 209 -13.94 -21.15 -6.33
N GLU A 210 -14.30 -21.32 -5.06
CA GLU A 210 -15.54 -20.79 -4.50
C GLU A 210 -15.58 -19.24 -4.49
N LEU A 211 -14.44 -18.60 -4.16
CA LEU A 211 -14.30 -17.16 -4.23
C LEU A 211 -14.31 -16.66 -5.67
N PHE A 212 -13.56 -17.31 -6.56
CA PHE A 212 -13.47 -16.91 -7.97
C PHE A 212 -14.78 -17.08 -8.74
N GLY A 213 -15.67 -17.99 -8.32
CA GLY A 213 -17.02 -18.13 -8.85
C GLY A 213 -17.98 -17.00 -8.45
N SER A 214 -17.63 -16.19 -7.46
CA SER A 214 -18.52 -15.14 -6.95
C SER A 214 -18.37 -13.82 -7.71
N LYS A 215 -19.45 -13.37 -8.38
CA LYS A 215 -19.50 -12.05 -9.02
C LYS A 215 -19.31 -10.91 -8.01
N ARG A 216 -19.81 -11.05 -6.78
CA ARG A 216 -19.61 -10.07 -5.70
C ARG A 216 -18.15 -9.95 -5.32
N PHE A 217 -17.42 -11.06 -5.23
CA PHE A 217 -15.99 -11.06 -4.94
C PHE A 217 -15.22 -10.22 -5.97
N TRP A 218 -15.42 -10.50 -7.25
CA TRP A 218 -14.75 -9.75 -8.32
C TRP A 218 -15.13 -8.28 -8.36
N ALA A 219 -16.40 -7.96 -8.14
CA ALA A 219 -16.87 -6.58 -8.11
C ALA A 219 -16.21 -5.78 -6.97
N TYR A 220 -16.12 -6.33 -5.75
CA TYR A 220 -15.39 -5.69 -4.65
C TYR A 220 -13.88 -5.64 -4.88
N CYS A 221 -13.27 -6.68 -5.45
CA CYS A 221 -11.87 -6.66 -5.84
C CYS A 221 -11.58 -5.53 -6.84
N PHE A 222 -12.36 -5.43 -7.93
CA PHE A 222 -12.15 -4.38 -8.92
C PHE A 222 -12.48 -2.99 -8.38
N THR A 223 -13.36 -2.87 -7.41
CA THR A 223 -13.55 -1.60 -6.69
C THR A 223 -12.27 -1.18 -5.98
N THR A 224 -11.59 -2.08 -5.26
CA THR A 224 -10.30 -1.75 -4.62
C THR A 224 -9.21 -1.46 -5.65
N VAL A 225 -9.17 -2.20 -6.76
CA VAL A 225 -8.23 -2.00 -7.87
C VAL A 225 -8.35 -0.60 -8.46
N PHE A 226 -9.55 -0.21 -8.87
CA PHE A 226 -9.75 1.06 -9.55
C PHE A 226 -9.76 2.26 -8.61
N ALA A 227 -10.22 2.10 -7.38
CA ALA A 227 -10.10 3.14 -6.37
C ALA A 227 -8.63 3.46 -6.08
N SER A 228 -7.78 2.44 -5.85
CA SER A 228 -6.35 2.64 -5.63
C SER A 228 -5.56 2.91 -6.91
N GLY A 229 -6.15 2.68 -8.09
CA GLY A 229 -5.47 2.81 -9.39
C GLY A 229 -4.93 4.21 -9.65
N SER A 230 -5.68 5.25 -9.32
CA SER A 230 -5.23 6.65 -9.40
C SER A 230 -4.02 6.91 -8.49
N PHE A 231 -4.01 6.35 -7.28
CA PHE A 231 -2.89 6.49 -6.35
C PHE A 231 -1.63 5.76 -6.83
N PHE A 232 -1.76 4.54 -7.37
CA PHE A 232 -0.61 3.82 -7.92
C PHE A 232 -0.06 4.46 -9.19
N ALA A 233 -0.93 4.99 -10.06
CA ALA A 233 -0.50 5.81 -11.20
C ALA A 233 0.24 7.06 -10.72
N TYR A 234 -0.29 7.75 -9.71
CA TYR A 234 0.35 8.91 -9.09
C TYR A 234 1.75 8.57 -8.54
N ILE A 235 1.91 7.48 -7.80
CA ILE A 235 3.23 7.04 -7.29
C ILE A 235 4.21 6.80 -8.44
N GLY A 236 3.76 6.22 -9.56
CA GLY A 236 4.61 5.91 -10.70
C GLY A 236 4.99 7.12 -11.55
N GLY A 237 4.14 8.14 -11.66
CA GLY A 237 4.33 9.27 -12.57
C GLY A 237 4.69 10.59 -11.89
N ALA A 238 4.18 10.87 -10.69
CA ALA A 238 4.35 12.17 -10.04
C ALA A 238 5.81 12.57 -9.74
N PRO A 239 6.74 11.66 -9.36
CA PRO A 239 8.14 12.02 -9.18
C PRO A 239 8.76 12.59 -10.47
N PHE A 240 8.47 12.00 -11.62
CA PHE A 240 8.96 12.49 -12.91
C PHE A 240 8.38 13.88 -13.24
N ILE A 241 7.08 14.04 -13.10
CA ILE A 241 6.40 15.30 -13.41
C ILE A 241 6.85 16.43 -12.48
N SER A 242 7.06 16.13 -11.18
CA SER A 242 7.52 17.13 -10.23
C SER A 242 8.85 17.74 -10.63
N THR A 243 9.79 16.95 -11.09
CA THR A 243 11.11 17.43 -11.50
C THR A 243 11.11 17.99 -12.92
N ASN A 244 10.51 17.28 -13.90
CA ASN A 244 10.64 17.67 -15.31
C ASN A 244 9.63 18.71 -15.78
N SER A 245 8.42 18.75 -15.19
CA SER A 245 7.38 19.72 -15.59
C SER A 245 7.31 20.91 -14.63
N PHE A 246 7.54 20.70 -13.35
CA PHE A 246 7.39 21.73 -12.33
C PHE A 246 8.72 22.22 -11.75
N ASN A 247 9.85 21.62 -12.08
CA ASN A 247 11.19 21.95 -11.56
C ASN A 247 11.26 21.96 -10.03
N LEU A 248 10.50 21.07 -9.36
CA LEU A 248 10.50 20.97 -7.91
C LEU A 248 11.74 20.19 -7.43
N SER A 249 12.28 20.61 -6.28
CA SER A 249 13.26 19.84 -5.53
C SER A 249 12.62 18.58 -4.95
N SER A 250 13.43 17.62 -4.51
CA SER A 250 12.95 16.39 -3.88
C SER A 250 12.19 16.68 -2.57
N SER A 251 12.63 17.67 -1.81
CA SER A 251 11.95 18.11 -0.58
C SER A 251 10.57 18.71 -0.86
N GLU A 252 10.47 19.59 -1.86
CA GLU A 252 9.20 20.18 -2.26
C GLU A 252 8.21 19.12 -2.75
N PHE A 253 8.65 18.19 -3.60
CA PHE A 253 7.83 17.06 -4.01
C PHE A 253 7.34 16.25 -2.80
N GLY A 254 8.23 15.95 -1.85
CA GLY A 254 7.88 15.22 -0.65
C GLY A 254 6.79 15.89 0.19
N ILE A 255 6.84 17.21 0.33
CA ILE A 255 5.83 18.02 1.03
C ILE A 255 4.49 17.98 0.26
N TYR A 256 4.51 18.23 -1.05
CA TYR A 256 3.31 18.17 -1.89
C TYR A 256 2.65 16.78 -1.88
N PHE A 257 3.45 15.71 -1.87
CA PHE A 257 2.93 14.35 -1.79
C PHE A 257 2.10 14.11 -0.53
N GLY A 258 2.46 14.74 0.58
CA GLY A 258 1.73 14.67 1.85
C GLY A 258 0.27 15.14 1.75
N LEU A 259 -0.07 16.05 0.83
CA LEU A 259 -1.43 16.54 0.62
C LEU A 259 -2.41 15.42 0.28
N THR A 260 -2.01 14.48 -0.57
CA THR A 260 -2.83 13.31 -0.93
C THR A 260 -3.15 12.46 0.29
N THR A 261 -2.18 12.29 1.19
CA THR A 261 -2.34 11.49 2.41
C THR A 261 -3.25 12.18 3.41
N LEU A 262 -3.19 13.52 3.53
CA LEU A 262 -4.16 14.29 4.33
C LEU A 262 -5.59 14.04 3.84
N GLY A 263 -5.80 14.03 2.51
CA GLY A 263 -7.08 13.64 1.92
C GLY A 263 -7.51 12.23 2.35
N TYR A 264 -6.60 11.26 2.27
CA TYR A 264 -6.91 9.87 2.64
C TYR A 264 -7.30 9.71 4.13
N VAL A 265 -6.59 10.39 5.02
CA VAL A 265 -6.92 10.40 6.46
C VAL A 265 -8.30 11.02 6.69
N SER A 266 -8.59 12.15 6.05
CA SER A 266 -9.89 12.83 6.14
C SER A 266 -11.02 11.94 5.62
N GLY A 267 -10.84 11.29 4.46
CA GLY A 267 -11.82 10.35 3.89
C GLY A 267 -12.03 9.12 4.77
N SER A 268 -10.96 8.57 5.34
CA SER A 268 -11.05 7.44 6.27
C SER A 268 -11.78 7.82 7.57
N PHE A 269 -11.59 9.04 8.06
CA PHE A 269 -12.34 9.56 9.21
C PHE A 269 -13.83 9.70 8.88
N ILE A 270 -14.17 10.25 7.71
CA ILE A 270 -15.57 10.34 7.23
C ILE A 270 -16.18 8.94 7.14
N SER A 271 -15.44 7.98 6.54
CA SER A 271 -15.88 6.59 6.46
C SER A 271 -16.13 6.00 7.84
N GLY A 272 -15.18 6.10 8.78
CA GLY A 272 -15.32 5.55 10.13
C GLY A 272 -16.51 6.12 10.89
N LYS A 273 -16.80 7.43 10.73
CA LYS A 273 -17.88 8.11 11.44
C LYS A 273 -19.27 7.88 10.83
N TYR A 274 -19.34 7.72 9.51
CA TYR A 274 -20.61 7.78 8.80
C TYR A 274 -21.01 6.50 8.07
N SER A 275 -20.15 5.48 7.95
CA SER A 275 -20.47 4.23 7.25
C SER A 275 -21.63 3.47 7.91
N GLU A 276 -21.74 3.48 9.23
CA GLU A 276 -22.85 2.84 9.93
C GLU A 276 -24.18 3.54 9.63
N LYS A 277 -24.17 4.89 9.48
CA LYS A 277 -25.38 5.68 9.26
C LYS A 277 -25.87 5.62 7.82
N PHE A 278 -24.98 5.70 6.84
CA PHE A 278 -25.32 5.81 5.42
C PHE A 278 -25.10 4.51 4.63
N GLY A 279 -24.42 3.54 5.21
CA GLY A 279 -24.13 2.25 4.59
C GLY A 279 -22.92 2.24 3.65
N ILE A 280 -22.42 1.03 3.40
CA ILE A 280 -21.24 0.78 2.57
C ILE A 280 -21.42 1.31 1.15
N GLN A 281 -22.58 1.08 0.52
CA GLN A 281 -22.85 1.47 -0.86
C GLN A 281 -22.78 2.99 -1.06
N PHE A 282 -23.27 3.76 -0.09
CA PHE A 282 -23.18 5.22 -0.10
C PHE A 282 -21.71 5.66 -0.09
N MET A 283 -20.91 5.11 0.82
CA MET A 283 -19.48 5.47 0.93
C MET A 283 -18.71 5.13 -0.35
N LEU A 284 -18.98 3.97 -0.95
CA LEU A 284 -18.38 3.57 -2.22
C LEU A 284 -18.72 4.52 -3.36
N LEU A 285 -20.00 4.87 -3.51
CA LEU A 285 -20.47 5.70 -4.61
C LEU A 285 -19.97 7.14 -4.52
N TYR A 286 -20.20 7.78 -3.36
CA TYR A 286 -19.82 9.17 -3.17
C TYR A 286 -18.30 9.36 -3.09
N GLY A 287 -17.59 8.44 -2.45
CA GLY A 287 -16.10 8.47 -2.46
C GLY A 287 -15.53 8.35 -3.86
N SER A 288 -16.07 7.46 -4.70
CA SER A 288 -15.63 7.33 -6.10
C SER A 288 -15.94 8.60 -6.90
N TRP A 289 -17.11 9.23 -6.74
CA TRP A 289 -17.42 10.49 -7.41
C TRP A 289 -16.55 11.66 -6.95
N ILE A 290 -16.22 11.74 -5.67
CA ILE A 290 -15.29 12.76 -5.14
C ILE A 290 -13.94 12.65 -5.86
N THR A 291 -13.40 11.44 -6.03
CA THR A 291 -12.16 11.22 -6.79
C THR A 291 -12.29 11.69 -8.23
N VAL A 292 -13.36 11.30 -8.94
CA VAL A 292 -13.58 11.69 -10.34
C VAL A 292 -13.67 13.21 -10.49
N ILE A 293 -14.46 13.87 -9.64
CA ILE A 293 -14.64 15.33 -9.69
C ILE A 293 -13.31 16.06 -9.46
N GLY A 294 -12.53 15.64 -8.46
CA GLY A 294 -11.24 16.25 -8.18
C GLY A 294 -10.23 16.10 -9.34
N LEU A 295 -10.17 14.91 -9.95
CA LEU A 295 -9.26 14.65 -11.06
C LEU A 295 -9.72 15.32 -12.36
N LEU A 296 -11.04 15.39 -12.63
CA LEU A 296 -11.59 16.15 -13.76
C LEU A 296 -11.36 17.65 -13.59
N ALA A 297 -11.50 18.18 -12.37
CA ALA A 297 -11.18 19.59 -12.09
C ALA A 297 -9.70 19.87 -12.41
N ALA A 298 -8.77 19.00 -11.98
CA ALA A 298 -7.36 19.12 -12.36
C ALA A 298 -7.19 19.15 -13.88
N LEU A 299 -7.80 18.21 -14.60
CA LEU A 299 -7.69 18.12 -16.06
C LEU A 299 -8.22 19.38 -16.74
N ILE A 300 -9.39 19.88 -16.33
CA ILE A 300 -10.00 21.09 -16.91
C ILE A 300 -9.13 22.31 -16.68
N ILE A 301 -8.57 22.48 -15.47
CA ILE A 301 -7.73 23.64 -15.14
C ILE A 301 -6.42 23.58 -15.95
N PHE A 302 -5.83 22.38 -16.12
CA PHE A 302 -4.64 22.20 -16.96
C PHE A 302 -4.94 22.49 -18.44
N LEU A 303 -6.07 22.01 -18.96
CA LEU A 303 -6.50 22.32 -20.35
C LEU A 303 -6.78 23.82 -20.57
N ALA A 304 -7.11 24.57 -19.51
CA ALA A 304 -7.24 26.01 -19.55
C ALA A 304 -5.88 26.76 -19.52
N GLY A 305 -4.75 26.02 -19.48
CA GLY A 305 -3.39 26.57 -19.52
C GLY A 305 -2.79 26.93 -18.14
N TYR A 306 -3.46 26.56 -17.04
CA TYR A 306 -2.96 26.82 -15.68
C TYR A 306 -2.18 25.60 -15.16
N GLU A 307 -0.95 25.42 -15.63
CA GLU A 307 -0.07 24.31 -15.20
C GLU A 307 0.77 24.70 -13.99
N HIS A 308 0.24 24.51 -12.78
CA HIS A 308 0.92 24.87 -11.54
C HIS A 308 0.96 23.70 -10.57
N PRO A 309 2.08 23.46 -9.83
CA PRO A 309 2.19 22.34 -8.87
C PRO A 309 1.06 22.28 -7.86
N ILE A 310 0.65 23.43 -7.29
CA ILE A 310 -0.41 23.47 -6.27
C ILE A 310 -1.75 22.97 -6.82
N ILE A 311 -2.02 23.13 -8.11
CA ILE A 311 -3.25 22.63 -8.75
C ILE A 311 -3.17 21.12 -8.90
N PHE A 312 -2.05 20.62 -9.42
CA PHE A 312 -1.85 19.18 -9.60
C PHE A 312 -1.92 18.45 -8.25
N PHE A 313 -1.08 18.82 -7.31
CA PHE A 313 -1.01 18.16 -5.99
C PHE A 313 -2.22 18.50 -5.10
N GLY A 314 -2.79 19.68 -5.20
CA GLY A 314 -4.00 20.08 -4.46
C GLY A 314 -5.22 19.26 -4.87
N CYS A 315 -5.40 18.99 -6.17
CA CYS A 315 -6.47 18.12 -6.64
C CYS A 315 -6.31 16.67 -6.19
N MET A 316 -5.10 16.23 -5.85
CA MET A 316 -4.86 14.90 -5.28
C MET A 316 -5.48 14.72 -3.88
N ILE A 317 -5.78 15.81 -3.16
CA ILE A 317 -6.51 15.74 -1.89
C ILE A 317 -7.86 15.06 -2.10
N TRP A 318 -8.57 15.40 -3.18
CA TRP A 318 -9.88 14.81 -3.52
C TRP A 318 -9.76 13.31 -3.84
N ALA A 319 -8.71 12.91 -4.56
CA ALA A 319 -8.42 11.50 -4.80
C ALA A 319 -8.10 10.77 -3.47
N GLY A 320 -7.38 11.41 -2.56
CA GLY A 320 -7.15 10.91 -1.22
C GLY A 320 -8.46 10.73 -0.44
N ILE A 321 -9.33 11.75 -0.36
CA ILE A 321 -10.61 11.68 0.35
C ILE A 321 -11.45 10.53 -0.21
N GLY A 322 -11.59 10.44 -1.53
CA GLY A 322 -12.35 9.38 -2.16
C GLY A 322 -11.82 7.98 -1.83
N ASN A 323 -10.51 7.78 -1.92
CA ASN A 323 -9.87 6.52 -1.56
C ASN A 323 -10.03 6.17 -0.08
N GLY A 324 -9.95 7.16 0.82
CA GLY A 324 -10.20 6.98 2.25
C GLY A 324 -11.64 6.56 2.57
N MET A 325 -12.61 6.98 1.75
CA MET A 325 -14.00 6.54 1.88
C MET A 325 -14.23 5.16 1.24
N VAL A 326 -13.62 4.89 0.07
CA VAL A 326 -13.90 3.68 -0.72
C VAL A 326 -13.19 2.46 -0.16
N LEU A 327 -11.88 2.52 0.10
CA LEU A 327 -11.08 1.33 0.39
C LEU A 327 -11.50 0.59 1.67
N PRO A 328 -11.79 1.24 2.81
CA PRO A 328 -12.26 0.53 4.00
C PRO A 328 -13.59 -0.19 3.75
N ASN A 329 -14.52 0.46 3.04
CA ASN A 329 -15.84 -0.07 2.75
C ASN A 329 -15.80 -1.19 1.71
N ALA A 330 -14.97 -1.07 0.67
CA ALA A 330 -14.76 -2.12 -0.32
C ALA A 330 -14.14 -3.37 0.32
N ASN A 331 -13.16 -3.20 1.22
CA ASN A 331 -12.58 -4.30 1.98
C ASN A 331 -13.61 -4.96 2.90
N ALA A 332 -14.46 -4.20 3.60
CA ALA A 332 -15.54 -4.75 4.42
C ALA A 332 -16.52 -5.55 3.56
N GLY A 333 -16.90 -5.03 2.40
CA GLY A 333 -17.73 -5.73 1.42
C GLY A 333 -17.09 -7.02 0.92
N LEU A 334 -15.81 -6.99 0.60
CA LEU A 334 -15.03 -8.15 0.16
C LEU A 334 -15.04 -9.28 1.21
N LEU A 335 -14.84 -8.95 2.48
CA LEU A 335 -14.84 -9.89 3.59
C LEU A 335 -16.25 -10.48 3.85
N SER A 336 -17.30 -9.73 3.53
CA SER A 336 -18.70 -10.16 3.72
C SER A 336 -19.18 -11.16 2.67
N VAL A 337 -18.48 -11.32 1.55
CA VAL A 337 -18.87 -12.25 0.46
C VAL A 337 -18.93 -13.69 0.96
N ARG A 338 -17.92 -14.11 1.69
CA ARG A 338 -17.82 -15.42 2.36
C ARG A 338 -17.10 -15.25 3.69
N PRO A 339 -17.82 -15.10 4.81
CA PRO A 339 -17.21 -14.89 6.12
C PRO A 339 -16.26 -16.01 6.55
N SER A 340 -16.55 -17.26 6.16
CA SER A 340 -15.68 -18.43 6.41
C SER A 340 -14.32 -18.32 5.70
N LEU A 341 -14.25 -17.63 4.56
CA LEU A 341 -13.07 -17.44 3.71
C LEU A 341 -12.51 -16.01 3.78
N ALA A 342 -12.88 -15.22 4.78
CA ALA A 342 -12.49 -13.81 4.88
C ALA A 342 -10.96 -13.59 4.81
N GLY A 343 -10.16 -14.49 5.39
CA GLY A 343 -8.71 -14.43 5.33
C GLY A 343 -8.18 -14.63 3.90
N SER A 344 -8.66 -15.64 3.19
CA SER A 344 -8.31 -15.90 1.79
C SER A 344 -8.78 -14.78 0.88
N ALA A 345 -10.02 -14.27 1.08
CA ALA A 345 -10.57 -13.18 0.31
C ALA A 345 -9.74 -11.89 0.46
N SER A 346 -9.33 -11.55 1.68
CA SER A 346 -8.47 -10.40 1.94
C SER A 346 -7.08 -10.54 1.32
N GLY A 347 -6.46 -11.72 1.42
CA GLY A 347 -5.14 -11.99 0.85
C GLY A 347 -5.15 -11.89 -0.68
N ILE A 348 -6.09 -12.57 -1.33
CA ILE A 348 -6.23 -12.58 -2.79
C ILE A 348 -6.66 -11.19 -3.30
N GLY A 349 -7.65 -10.56 -2.66
CA GLY A 349 -8.09 -9.21 -3.03
C GLY A 349 -6.98 -8.18 -2.93
N GLY A 350 -6.18 -8.24 -1.87
CA GLY A 350 -5.00 -7.38 -1.71
C GLY A 350 -3.91 -7.66 -2.77
N ALA A 351 -3.68 -8.93 -3.11
CA ALA A 351 -2.74 -9.31 -4.16
C ALA A 351 -3.20 -8.83 -5.55
N ILE A 352 -4.48 -8.96 -5.88
CA ILE A 352 -5.07 -8.45 -7.11
C ILE A 352 -4.93 -6.92 -7.16
N MET A 353 -5.27 -6.21 -6.08
CA MET A 353 -5.14 -4.76 -5.98
C MET A 353 -3.70 -4.31 -6.23
N LEU A 354 -2.70 -4.94 -5.60
CA LEU A 354 -1.28 -4.60 -5.78
C LEU A 354 -0.76 -4.98 -7.16
N GLY A 355 -1.21 -6.10 -7.74
CA GLY A 355 -0.83 -6.52 -9.09
C GLY A 355 -1.31 -5.52 -10.15
N PHE A 356 -2.56 -5.07 -10.09
CA PHE A 356 -3.05 -3.98 -10.95
C PHE A 356 -2.40 -2.64 -10.59
N GLY A 357 -2.10 -2.41 -9.31
CA GLY A 357 -1.32 -1.25 -8.88
C GLY A 357 0.06 -1.19 -9.54
N ALA A 358 0.73 -2.34 -9.65
CA ALA A 358 1.98 -2.47 -10.39
C ALA A 358 1.83 -2.09 -11.87
N LEU A 359 0.74 -2.56 -12.51
CA LEU A 359 0.42 -2.22 -13.90
C LEU A 359 0.19 -0.70 -14.06
N PHE A 360 -0.62 -0.08 -13.20
CA PHE A 360 -0.89 1.36 -13.29
C PHE A 360 0.35 2.20 -13.00
N ALA A 361 1.19 1.80 -12.05
CA ALA A 361 2.46 2.46 -11.79
C ALA A 361 3.42 2.34 -12.99
N TYR A 362 3.49 1.16 -13.62
CA TYR A 362 4.28 0.94 -14.84
C TYR A 362 3.79 1.82 -16.00
N LEU A 363 2.48 1.78 -16.29
CA LEU A 363 1.87 2.60 -17.34
C LEU A 363 2.13 4.09 -17.11
N ALA A 364 2.00 4.57 -15.87
CA ALA A 364 2.26 5.96 -15.54
C ALA A 364 3.72 6.36 -15.86
N GLY A 365 4.71 5.53 -15.47
CA GLY A 365 6.11 5.80 -15.82
C GLY A 365 6.41 5.69 -17.31
N PHE A 366 5.70 4.79 -18.02
CA PHE A 366 5.86 4.60 -19.47
C PHE A 366 5.33 5.79 -20.28
N ILE A 367 4.15 6.33 -19.92
CA ILE A 367 3.50 7.44 -20.62
C ILE A 367 4.06 8.81 -20.23
N SER A 368 4.79 8.91 -19.10
CA SER A 368 5.39 10.16 -18.65
C SER A 368 6.65 10.46 -19.46
N THR A 369 6.54 11.44 -20.35
CA THR A 369 7.64 11.92 -21.19
C THR A 369 7.83 13.43 -20.99
N VAL A 370 9.03 13.94 -21.28
CA VAL A 370 9.35 15.36 -21.11
C VAL A 370 8.40 16.27 -21.93
N ASN A 371 8.00 15.81 -23.12
CA ASN A 371 7.18 16.60 -24.04
C ASN A 371 5.68 16.55 -23.73
N SER A 372 5.21 15.60 -22.92
CA SER A 372 3.78 15.40 -22.67
C SER A 372 3.26 16.08 -21.40
N GLY A 373 4.15 16.64 -20.58
CA GLY A 373 3.78 17.27 -19.31
C GLY A 373 3.01 16.31 -18.38
N ALA A 374 2.11 16.86 -17.59
CA ALA A 374 1.31 16.09 -16.63
C ALA A 374 0.04 15.45 -17.24
N TYR A 375 -0.34 15.80 -18.47
CA TYR A 375 -1.62 15.38 -19.08
C TYR A 375 -1.82 13.86 -19.15
N PRO A 376 -0.87 13.04 -19.66
CA PRO A 376 -1.07 11.61 -19.76
C PRO A 376 -1.31 10.96 -18.39
N LEU A 377 -0.60 11.43 -17.35
CA LEU A 377 -0.78 10.93 -15.99
C LEU A 377 -2.17 11.28 -15.46
N ILE A 378 -2.61 12.55 -15.61
CA ILE A 378 -3.95 12.98 -15.18
C ILE A 378 -5.03 12.16 -15.91
N LEU A 379 -4.89 11.94 -17.22
CA LEU A 379 -5.83 11.13 -18.01
C LEU A 379 -5.89 9.67 -17.52
N LEU A 380 -4.76 9.05 -17.23
CA LEU A 380 -4.71 7.70 -16.67
C LEU A 380 -5.43 7.64 -15.30
N MET A 381 -5.22 8.64 -14.46
CA MET A 381 -5.87 8.72 -13.15
C MET A 381 -7.38 8.95 -13.27
N VAL A 382 -7.82 9.81 -14.20
CA VAL A 382 -9.24 10.02 -14.53
C VAL A 382 -9.86 8.71 -15.05
N PHE A 383 -9.19 8.02 -15.95
CA PHE A 383 -9.65 6.74 -16.47
C PHE A 383 -9.88 5.72 -15.35
N THR A 384 -8.89 5.51 -14.48
CA THR A 384 -9.03 4.57 -13.35
C THR A 384 -10.16 4.97 -12.41
N SER A 385 -10.34 6.25 -12.13
CA SER A 385 -11.40 6.73 -11.25
C SER A 385 -12.81 6.55 -11.86
N ILE A 386 -12.99 6.79 -13.15
CA ILE A 386 -14.25 6.55 -13.87
C ILE A 386 -14.59 5.05 -13.86
N MET A 387 -13.61 4.19 -14.13
CA MET A 387 -13.79 2.74 -14.04
C MET A 387 -14.21 2.32 -12.63
N GLY A 388 -13.66 2.96 -11.59
CA GLY A 388 -14.09 2.78 -10.20
C GLY A 388 -15.57 3.06 -9.98
N VAL A 389 -16.08 4.18 -10.50
CA VAL A 389 -17.52 4.51 -10.42
C VAL A 389 -18.39 3.48 -11.14
N LEU A 390 -17.96 3.01 -12.32
CA LEU A 390 -18.71 1.99 -13.07
C LEU A 390 -18.80 0.67 -12.32
N VAL A 391 -17.69 0.22 -11.71
CA VAL A 391 -17.67 -1.01 -10.90
C VAL A 391 -18.52 -0.86 -9.64
N VAL A 392 -18.50 0.30 -8.99
CA VAL A 392 -19.35 0.56 -7.81
C VAL A 392 -20.83 0.54 -8.19
N LYS A 393 -21.23 1.13 -9.31
CA LYS A 393 -22.61 1.02 -9.81
C LYS A 393 -23.01 -0.43 -10.07
N TYR A 394 -22.10 -1.24 -10.59
CA TYR A 394 -22.33 -2.67 -10.79
C TYR A 394 -22.52 -3.42 -9.46
N ILE A 395 -21.74 -3.08 -8.41
CA ILE A 395 -21.95 -3.65 -7.06
C ILE A 395 -23.35 -3.33 -6.55
N ILE A 396 -23.76 -2.05 -6.61
CA ILE A 396 -25.08 -1.62 -6.13
C ILE A 396 -26.18 -2.41 -6.85
N PHE A 397 -26.08 -2.57 -8.16
CA PHE A 397 -27.00 -3.39 -8.94
C PHE A 397 -27.04 -4.87 -8.52
N LEU A 398 -25.87 -5.48 -8.24
CA LEU A 398 -25.81 -6.86 -7.75
C LEU A 398 -26.44 -7.03 -6.36
N GLU A 399 -26.17 -6.11 -5.45
CA GLU A 399 -26.70 -6.16 -4.08
C GLU A 399 -28.24 -5.98 -4.07
N GLN A 400 -28.77 -5.10 -4.90
CA GLN A 400 -30.23 -4.94 -5.07
C GLN A 400 -30.93 -6.20 -5.59
N ARG A 401 -30.26 -6.96 -6.48
CA ARG A 401 -30.79 -8.24 -6.98
C ARG A 401 -30.78 -9.37 -5.97
N ILE A 402 -29.94 -9.28 -4.95
CA ILE A 402 -29.85 -10.29 -3.89
C ILE A 402 -30.84 -9.99 -2.78
N SER A 403 -31.19 -8.72 -2.57
CA SER A 403 -32.16 -8.29 -1.56
C SER A 403 -33.63 -8.39 -2.01
N ASN A 404 -33.88 -8.48 -3.32
CA ASN A 404 -35.17 -8.80 -3.94
C ASN A 404 -35.27 -10.29 -4.23
#